data_fb6b236e4465805170901f1d81867fc2
#
_entry.id   fb6b236e4465805170901f1d81867fc2
#
_cell.length_a   1.000
_cell.length_b   1.000
_cell.length_c   1.000
_cell.angle_alpha   90.00
_cell.angle_beta   90.00
_cell.angle_gamma   90.00
#
_symmetry.space_group_name_H-M   'P 1'
#
loop_
_entity.id
_entity.type
_entity.pdbx_description
1 polymer ?
#
loop_
_entity_poly.entity_id
_entity_poly.type
_entity_poly.pdbx_seq_one_letter_code
_entity_poly.pdbx_strand_id
1 'polypeptide(L)'
;IYSVFNFTGIYITTILFTILTALILFWCLSKRGNSPVISFFVTIFCIYITQNAFAARSQMVSFLFFILEIYCIEQFIETNKRIYPTIVLISGIIVANVHAATWPLMLILMLPYFAAAISNIFTSRFIYKKCIKNLEKKISKLPPESERVEMYKKDIKDYERLIEERKGKYSD
;
A
#
# COMPACT_ATOMS: atom_id res chain seq x y z
N ILE A 1 -15.50 -28.32 12.64
CA ILE A 1 -14.22 -29.06 12.61
C ILE A 1 -14.07 -29.90 13.87
N TYR A 2 -14.24 -29.34 15.09
CA TYR A 2 -14.10 -30.08 16.36
C TYR A 2 -15.08 -31.25 16.47
N SER A 3 -16.32 -31.09 16.05
CA SER A 3 -17.37 -32.14 16.12
C SER A 3 -17.07 -33.36 15.24
N VAL A 4 -16.20 -33.23 14.22
CA VAL A 4 -15.89 -34.32 13.27
C VAL A 4 -14.49 -34.89 13.51
N PHE A 5 -13.52 -34.05 13.86
CA PHE A 5 -12.11 -34.41 13.90
C PHE A 5 -11.45 -34.24 15.29
N ASN A 6 -12.21 -33.84 16.31
CA ASN A 6 -11.68 -33.56 17.65
C ASN A 6 -10.49 -32.56 17.64
N PHE A 7 -9.55 -32.71 18.57
CA PHE A 7 -8.35 -31.89 18.66
C PHE A 7 -7.43 -32.01 17.43
N THR A 8 -7.39 -33.19 16.81
CA THR A 8 -6.60 -33.42 15.59
C THR A 8 -7.00 -32.50 14.45
N GLY A 9 -8.30 -32.24 14.27
CA GLY A 9 -8.80 -31.31 13.25
C GLY A 9 -8.33 -29.87 13.49
N ILE A 10 -8.27 -29.45 14.76
CA ILE A 10 -7.76 -28.11 15.11
C ILE A 10 -6.28 -27.97 14.76
N TYR A 11 -5.46 -28.96 15.09
CA TYR A 11 -4.03 -28.96 14.75
C TYR A 11 -3.81 -28.93 13.23
N ILE A 12 -4.50 -29.77 12.48
CA ILE A 12 -4.38 -29.82 11.01
C ILE A 12 -4.76 -28.48 10.41
N THR A 13 -5.86 -27.87 10.85
CA THR A 13 -6.30 -26.56 10.37
C THR A 13 -5.29 -25.48 10.69
N THR A 14 -4.71 -25.47 11.90
CA THR A 14 -3.67 -24.52 12.31
C THR A 14 -2.44 -24.63 11.42
N ILE A 15 -1.94 -25.84 11.19
CA ILE A 15 -0.77 -26.09 10.34
C ILE A 15 -1.07 -25.62 8.90
N LEU A 16 -2.24 -25.96 8.37
CA LEU A 16 -2.63 -25.61 7.01
C LEU A 16 -2.70 -24.10 6.80
N PHE A 17 -3.34 -23.37 7.72
CA PHE A 17 -3.39 -21.89 7.65
C PHE A 17 -2.01 -21.26 7.82
N THR A 18 -1.16 -21.81 8.69
CA THR A 18 0.21 -21.30 8.88
C THR A 18 1.03 -21.47 7.60
N ILE A 19 0.96 -22.64 6.97
CA ILE A 19 1.64 -22.93 5.70
C ILE A 19 1.10 -21.99 4.60
N LEU A 20 -0.22 -21.86 4.49
CA LEU A 20 -0.83 -20.99 3.48
C LEU A 20 -0.40 -19.52 3.66
N THR A 21 -0.39 -19.03 4.90
CA THR A 21 0.07 -17.68 5.23
C THR A 21 1.54 -17.49 4.87
N ALA A 22 2.40 -18.48 5.18
CA ALA A 22 3.82 -18.45 4.83
C ALA A 22 4.03 -18.43 3.30
N LEU A 23 3.30 -19.25 2.56
CA LEU A 23 3.40 -19.32 1.09
C LEU A 23 2.96 -18.00 0.44
N ILE A 24 1.85 -17.42 0.89
CA ILE A 24 1.36 -16.15 0.37
C ILE A 24 2.34 -15.02 0.69
N LEU A 25 2.87 -14.96 1.91
CA LEU A 25 3.86 -13.96 2.30
C LEU A 25 5.14 -14.10 1.47
N PHE A 26 5.67 -15.31 1.32
CA PHE A 26 6.83 -15.59 0.48
C PHE A 26 6.59 -15.16 -0.97
N TRP A 27 5.44 -15.53 -1.53
CA TRP A 27 5.06 -15.17 -2.89
C TRP A 27 4.96 -13.63 -3.07
N CYS A 28 4.32 -12.92 -2.13
CA CYS A 28 4.22 -11.46 -2.16
C CYS A 28 5.60 -10.79 -2.13
N LEU A 29 6.50 -11.25 -1.25
CA LEU A 29 7.85 -10.72 -1.13
C LEU A 29 8.69 -10.98 -2.38
N SER A 30 8.59 -12.19 -2.96
CA SER A 30 9.32 -12.56 -4.16
C SER A 30 8.85 -11.81 -5.41
N LYS A 31 7.56 -11.51 -5.51
CA LYS A 31 6.97 -10.71 -6.61
C LYS A 31 7.50 -9.27 -6.66
N ARG A 32 7.98 -8.74 -5.55
CA ARG A 32 8.53 -7.37 -5.46
C ARG A 32 9.98 -7.24 -5.91
N GLY A 33 10.53 -8.26 -6.54
CA GLY A 33 11.91 -8.26 -7.02
C GLY A 33 12.95 -8.49 -5.93
N ASN A 34 12.52 -8.87 -4.71
CA ASN A 34 13.46 -9.29 -3.67
C ASN A 34 14.12 -10.62 -4.01
N SER A 35 15.37 -10.81 -3.57
CA SER A 35 16.03 -12.09 -3.66
C SER A 35 15.19 -13.20 -3.01
N PRO A 36 14.96 -14.35 -3.66
CA PRO A 36 14.19 -15.45 -3.07
C PRO A 36 14.74 -15.92 -1.71
N VAL A 37 16.06 -15.83 -1.54
CA VAL A 37 16.72 -16.19 -0.28
C VAL A 37 16.32 -15.23 0.83
N ILE A 38 16.33 -13.92 0.58
CA ILE A 38 15.88 -12.90 1.55
C ILE A 38 14.42 -13.08 1.87
N SER A 39 13.58 -13.27 0.85
CA SER A 39 12.14 -13.51 1.02
C SER A 39 11.85 -14.73 1.90
N PHE A 40 12.63 -15.80 1.73
CA PHE A 40 12.52 -17.01 2.54
C PHE A 40 12.85 -16.74 4.03
N PHE A 41 13.99 -16.11 4.31
CA PHE A 41 14.38 -15.81 5.69
C PHE A 41 13.41 -14.85 6.37
N VAL A 42 12.96 -13.81 5.68
CA VAL A 42 11.96 -12.87 6.19
C VAL A 42 10.65 -13.60 6.50
N THR A 43 10.20 -14.49 5.61
CA THR A 43 8.98 -15.27 5.83
C THR A 43 9.09 -16.14 7.08
N ILE A 44 10.18 -16.90 7.24
CA ILE A 44 10.41 -17.75 8.43
C ILE A 44 10.43 -16.88 9.69
N PHE A 45 11.13 -15.76 9.66
CA PHE A 45 11.23 -14.83 10.79
C PHE A 45 9.86 -14.27 11.20
N CYS A 46 9.04 -13.85 10.22
CA CYS A 46 7.68 -13.39 10.48
C CYS A 46 6.80 -14.48 11.09
N ILE A 47 6.83 -15.71 10.56
CA ILE A 47 6.06 -16.83 11.12
C ILE A 47 6.54 -17.17 12.53
N TYR A 48 7.86 -17.16 12.77
CA TYR A 48 8.43 -17.41 14.10
C TYR A 48 7.96 -16.38 15.14
N ILE A 49 7.97 -15.09 14.82
CA ILE A 49 7.49 -14.05 15.75
C ILE A 49 5.98 -14.19 16.01
N THR A 50 5.22 -14.53 14.99
CA THR A 50 3.75 -14.61 15.08
C THR A 50 3.24 -15.98 15.53
N GLN A 51 4.13 -16.97 15.82
CA GLN A 51 3.74 -18.34 16.16
C GLN A 51 2.70 -18.44 17.28
N ASN A 52 2.80 -17.59 18.32
CA ASN A 52 1.86 -17.58 19.43
C ASN A 52 0.45 -17.11 19.01
N ALA A 53 0.34 -16.32 17.96
CA ALA A 53 -0.92 -15.86 17.40
C ALA A 53 -1.58 -16.91 16.47
N PHE A 54 -0.80 -17.90 15.99
CA PHE A 54 -1.31 -19.03 15.20
C PHE A 54 -1.85 -20.19 16.07
N ALA A 55 -1.84 -20.06 17.40
CA ALA A 55 -2.36 -21.08 18.30
C ALA A 55 -3.89 -21.19 18.25
N ALA A 56 -4.42 -22.00 17.33
CA ALA A 56 -5.82 -22.45 17.25
C ALA A 56 -6.91 -21.37 17.45
N ARG A 57 -6.67 -20.14 16.95
CA ARG A 57 -7.58 -18.99 17.11
C ARG A 57 -8.07 -18.49 15.75
N SER A 58 -9.25 -17.87 15.73
CA SER A 58 -9.81 -17.18 14.55
C SER A 58 -8.88 -16.08 13.97
N GLN A 59 -7.92 -15.60 14.75
CA GLN A 59 -6.89 -14.63 14.34
C GLN A 59 -6.03 -15.12 13.17
N MET A 60 -5.81 -16.44 13.01
CA MET A 60 -5.04 -17.00 11.89
C MET A 60 -5.60 -16.59 10.52
N VAL A 61 -6.93 -16.61 10.40
CA VAL A 61 -7.63 -16.20 9.18
C VAL A 61 -7.38 -14.71 8.92
N SER A 62 -7.40 -13.88 9.96
CA SER A 62 -7.18 -12.44 9.84
C SER A 62 -5.77 -12.11 9.34
N PHE A 63 -4.73 -12.83 9.80
CA PHE A 63 -3.36 -12.60 9.32
C PHE A 63 -3.21 -12.83 7.81
N LEU A 64 -3.85 -13.86 7.29
CA LEU A 64 -3.86 -14.13 5.85
C LEU A 64 -4.49 -12.96 5.08
N PHE A 65 -5.60 -12.41 5.56
CA PHE A 65 -6.27 -11.27 4.94
C PHE A 65 -5.48 -9.97 5.10
N PHE A 66 -4.73 -9.76 6.17
CA PHE A 66 -3.84 -8.60 6.30
C PHE A 66 -2.73 -8.60 5.25
N ILE A 67 -2.12 -9.76 4.99
CA ILE A 67 -1.10 -9.88 3.93
C ILE A 67 -1.73 -9.61 2.56
N LEU A 68 -2.91 -10.18 2.31
CA LEU A 68 -3.64 -9.97 1.06
C LEU A 68 -4.03 -8.50 0.88
N GLU A 69 -4.45 -7.81 1.94
CA GLU A 69 -4.79 -6.39 1.94
C GLU A 69 -3.59 -5.54 1.53
N ILE A 70 -2.43 -5.70 2.21
CA ILE A 70 -1.21 -4.98 1.89
C ILE A 70 -0.83 -5.21 0.42
N TYR A 71 -0.84 -6.47 -0.04
CA TYR A 71 -0.54 -6.81 -1.43
C TYR A 71 -1.49 -6.12 -2.40
N CYS A 72 -2.81 -6.15 -2.14
CA CYS A 72 -3.80 -5.53 -3.00
C CYS A 72 -3.67 -4.00 -3.05
N ILE A 73 -3.42 -3.35 -1.90
CA ILE A 73 -3.21 -1.90 -1.87
C ILE A 73 -2.01 -1.51 -2.73
N GLU A 74 -0.90 -2.23 -2.62
CA GLU A 74 0.30 -1.93 -3.39
C GLU A 74 0.11 -2.21 -4.89
N GLN A 75 -0.55 -3.33 -5.24
CA GLN A 75 -0.90 -3.61 -6.62
C GLN A 75 -1.87 -2.57 -7.21
N PHE A 76 -2.76 -2.02 -6.40
CA PHE A 76 -3.63 -0.92 -6.81
C PHE A 76 -2.83 0.34 -7.11
N ILE A 77 -1.88 0.70 -6.25
CA ILE A 77 -1.00 1.87 -6.45
C ILE A 77 -0.18 1.74 -7.74
N GLU A 78 0.32 0.52 -8.05
CA GLU A 78 1.13 0.26 -9.25
C GLU A 78 0.30 0.21 -10.53
N THR A 79 -0.86 -0.45 -10.51
CA THR A 79 -1.61 -0.81 -11.72
C THR A 79 -2.88 -0.01 -11.94
N ASN A 80 -3.37 0.70 -10.91
CA ASN A 80 -4.65 1.42 -10.88
C ASN A 80 -5.88 0.57 -11.26
N LYS A 81 -5.82 -0.77 -11.07
CA LYS A 81 -6.91 -1.67 -11.40
C LYS A 81 -7.92 -1.75 -10.27
N ARG A 82 -9.20 -1.48 -10.54
CA ARG A 82 -10.31 -1.49 -9.57
C ARG A 82 -10.58 -2.85 -8.91
N ILE A 83 -10.05 -3.93 -9.45
CA ILE A 83 -10.21 -5.27 -8.86
C ILE A 83 -9.57 -5.36 -7.45
N TYR A 84 -8.43 -4.70 -7.23
CA TYR A 84 -7.72 -4.78 -5.96
C TYR A 84 -8.48 -4.14 -4.79
N PRO A 85 -9.00 -2.90 -4.87
CA PRO A 85 -9.83 -2.36 -3.78
C PRO A 85 -11.12 -3.16 -3.57
N THR A 86 -11.67 -3.79 -4.60
CA THR A 86 -12.82 -4.70 -4.45
C THR A 86 -12.45 -5.93 -3.61
N ILE A 87 -11.27 -6.52 -3.83
CA ILE A 87 -10.77 -7.63 -3.02
C ILE A 87 -10.57 -7.20 -1.57
N VAL A 88 -10.00 -6.01 -1.32
CA VAL A 88 -9.84 -5.46 0.03
C VAL A 88 -11.17 -5.30 0.74
N LEU A 89 -12.19 -4.77 0.06
CA LEU A 89 -13.53 -4.61 0.62
C LEU A 89 -14.15 -5.96 1.01
N ILE A 90 -14.08 -6.96 0.11
CA ILE A 90 -14.59 -8.32 0.38
C ILE A 90 -13.83 -8.95 1.55
N SER A 91 -12.51 -8.80 1.60
CA SER A 91 -11.67 -9.26 2.70
C SER A 91 -12.09 -8.64 4.03
N GLY A 92 -12.37 -7.34 4.05
CA GLY A 92 -12.86 -6.63 5.23
C GLY A 92 -14.20 -7.17 5.74
N ILE A 93 -15.15 -7.47 4.84
CA ILE A 93 -16.43 -8.09 5.19
C ILE A 93 -16.21 -9.48 5.81
N ILE A 94 -15.33 -10.29 5.23
CA ILE A 94 -15.02 -11.64 5.75
C ILE A 94 -14.40 -11.53 7.13
N VAL A 95 -13.39 -10.69 7.32
CA VAL A 95 -12.70 -10.51 8.61
C VAL A 95 -13.67 -9.99 9.67
N ALA A 96 -14.54 -9.04 9.35
CA ALA A 96 -15.54 -8.51 10.27
C ALA A 96 -16.50 -9.61 10.78
N ASN A 97 -16.84 -10.60 9.93
CA ASN A 97 -17.71 -11.70 10.30
C ASN A 97 -16.97 -12.84 11.04
N VAL A 98 -15.71 -13.11 10.70
CA VAL A 98 -14.92 -14.18 11.31
C VAL A 98 -14.34 -13.75 12.66
N HIS A 99 -13.83 -12.51 12.73
CA HIS A 99 -13.19 -11.98 13.93
C HIS A 99 -13.31 -10.45 14.01
N ALA A 100 -14.48 -9.98 14.46
CA ALA A 100 -14.81 -8.55 14.53
C ALA A 100 -13.78 -7.70 15.28
N ALA A 101 -13.09 -8.25 16.29
CA ALA A 101 -12.07 -7.54 17.06
C ALA A 101 -10.82 -7.17 16.22
N THR A 102 -10.53 -7.90 15.14
CA THR A 102 -9.37 -7.62 14.27
C THR A 102 -9.71 -6.74 13.07
N TRP A 103 -10.99 -6.58 12.74
CA TRP A 103 -11.41 -5.75 11.62
C TRP A 103 -10.88 -4.29 11.67
N PRO A 104 -10.85 -3.60 12.84
CA PRO A 104 -10.28 -2.24 12.90
C PRO A 104 -8.79 -2.19 12.53
N LEU A 105 -8.04 -3.29 12.71
CA LEU A 105 -6.63 -3.35 12.34
C LEU A 105 -6.42 -3.23 10.82
N MET A 106 -7.37 -3.70 9.99
CA MET A 106 -7.34 -3.47 8.54
C MET A 106 -7.36 -1.98 8.21
N LEU A 107 -8.21 -1.20 8.88
CA LEU A 107 -8.22 0.27 8.71
C LEU A 107 -6.88 0.90 9.14
N ILE A 108 -6.29 0.41 10.23
CA ILE A 108 -4.99 0.90 10.72
C ILE A 108 -3.88 0.59 9.70
N LEU A 109 -3.89 -0.58 9.06
CA LEU A 109 -2.95 -0.95 8.01
C LEU A 109 -3.05 -0.04 6.77
N MET A 110 -4.23 0.51 6.48
CA MET A 110 -4.42 1.47 5.38
C MET A 110 -3.86 2.87 5.69
N LEU A 111 -3.75 3.27 6.98
CA LEU A 111 -3.35 4.63 7.37
C LEU A 111 -2.01 5.09 6.78
N PRO A 112 -0.92 4.30 6.76
CA PRO A 112 0.35 4.73 6.17
C PRO A 112 0.21 5.06 4.68
N TYR A 113 -0.60 4.31 3.93
CA TYR A 113 -0.85 4.53 2.51
C TYR A 113 -1.65 5.81 2.28
N PHE A 114 -2.69 6.07 3.09
CA PHE A 114 -3.42 7.32 3.06
C PHE A 114 -2.52 8.51 3.41
N ALA A 115 -1.71 8.40 4.46
CA ALA A 115 -0.78 9.43 4.86
C ALA A 115 0.24 9.74 3.75
N ALA A 116 0.79 8.71 3.10
CA ALA A 116 1.70 8.87 1.98
C ALA A 116 1.01 9.52 0.76
N ALA A 117 -0.21 9.12 0.42
CA ALA A 117 -0.98 9.71 -0.68
C ALA A 117 -1.27 11.20 -0.41
N ILE A 118 -1.76 11.53 0.79
CA ILE A 118 -2.02 12.90 1.22
C ILE A 118 -0.72 13.73 1.19
N SER A 119 0.35 13.21 1.80
CA SER A 119 1.66 13.87 1.82
C SER A 119 2.18 14.16 0.41
N ASN A 120 2.08 13.20 -0.51
CA ASN A 120 2.49 13.38 -1.90
C ASN A 120 1.68 14.46 -2.64
N ILE A 121 0.38 14.56 -2.37
CA ILE A 121 -0.49 15.60 -2.95
C ILE A 121 -0.08 16.99 -2.41
N PHE A 122 0.05 17.11 -1.09
CA PHE A 122 0.40 18.39 -0.47
C PHE A 122 1.82 18.83 -0.80
N THR A 123 2.81 17.93 -0.67
CA THR A 123 4.23 18.22 -0.89
C THR A 123 4.49 18.63 -2.34
N SER A 124 3.95 17.90 -3.32
CA SER A 124 4.16 18.26 -4.73
C SER A 124 3.49 19.58 -5.10
N ARG A 125 2.23 19.85 -4.64
CA ARG A 125 1.57 21.14 -4.86
C ARG A 125 2.34 22.30 -4.22
N PHE A 126 2.83 22.11 -2.99
CA PHE A 126 3.59 23.15 -2.29
C PHE A 126 4.93 23.43 -2.98
N ILE A 127 5.66 22.37 -3.34
CA ILE A 127 6.96 22.50 -4.02
C ILE A 127 6.79 23.19 -5.37
N TYR A 128 5.85 22.72 -6.21
CA TYR A 128 5.65 23.31 -7.53
C TYR A 128 5.22 24.78 -7.45
N LYS A 129 4.28 25.13 -6.56
CA LYS A 129 3.89 26.52 -6.33
C LYS A 129 5.06 27.39 -5.84
N LYS A 130 5.94 26.85 -4.98
CA LYS A 130 7.14 27.55 -4.52
C LYS A 130 8.15 27.75 -5.65
N CYS A 131 8.32 26.74 -6.51
CA CYS A 131 9.19 26.85 -7.71
C CYS A 131 8.67 27.92 -8.67
N ILE A 132 7.37 27.91 -8.99
CA ILE A 132 6.73 28.92 -9.85
C ILE A 132 6.97 30.33 -9.29
N LYS A 133 6.67 30.55 -8.01
CA LYS A 133 6.87 31.84 -7.34
C LYS A 133 8.34 32.31 -7.37
N ASN A 134 9.29 31.39 -7.24
CA ASN A 134 10.71 31.72 -7.35
C ASN A 134 11.12 32.08 -8.79
N LEU A 135 10.56 31.39 -9.80
CA LEU A 135 10.81 31.70 -11.21
C LEU A 135 10.21 33.07 -11.60
N GLU A 136 8.97 33.34 -11.18
CA GLU A 136 8.34 34.66 -11.37
C GLU A 136 9.19 35.80 -10.77
N LYS A 137 9.72 35.59 -9.55
CA LYS A 137 10.62 36.56 -8.91
C LYS A 137 11.95 36.73 -9.65
N LYS A 138 12.44 35.69 -10.35
CA LYS A 138 13.62 35.79 -11.21
C LYS A 138 13.30 36.54 -12.50
N ILE A 139 12.16 36.26 -13.12
CA ILE A 139 11.67 36.95 -14.31
C ILE A 139 11.53 38.46 -14.06
N SER A 140 10.97 38.86 -12.90
CA SER A 140 10.79 40.28 -12.56
C SER A 140 12.10 41.08 -12.41
N LYS A 141 13.23 40.40 -12.30
CA LYS A 141 14.56 41.01 -12.17
C LYS A 141 15.35 41.02 -13.48
N LEU A 142 14.86 40.41 -14.55
CA LEU A 142 15.53 40.30 -15.85
C LEU A 142 14.90 41.27 -16.84
N PRO A 143 15.71 41.78 -17.83
CA PRO A 143 15.15 42.54 -18.94
C PRO A 143 14.16 41.68 -19.75
N PRO A 144 13.05 42.27 -20.24
CA PRO A 144 11.99 41.51 -20.92
C PRO A 144 12.45 40.81 -22.21
N GLU A 145 13.51 41.29 -22.85
CA GLU A 145 14.07 40.72 -24.10
C GLU A 145 15.10 39.60 -23.85
N SER A 146 15.33 39.20 -22.60
CA SER A 146 16.32 38.17 -22.28
C SER A 146 15.80 36.77 -22.66
N GLU A 147 16.56 35.98 -23.40
CA GLU A 147 16.31 34.59 -23.75
C GLU A 147 16.01 33.73 -22.51
N ARG A 148 16.54 34.10 -21.35
CA ARG A 148 16.26 33.44 -20.06
C ARG A 148 14.82 33.63 -19.56
N VAL A 149 14.17 34.71 -19.97
CA VAL A 149 12.74 34.94 -19.61
C VAL A 149 11.85 33.96 -20.32
N GLU A 150 12.13 33.66 -21.58
CA GLU A 150 11.36 32.63 -22.32
C GLU A 150 11.58 31.22 -21.75
N MET A 151 12.82 30.89 -21.40
CA MET A 151 13.14 29.63 -20.75
C MET A 151 12.38 29.46 -19.43
N TYR A 152 12.37 30.46 -18.54
CA TYR A 152 11.66 30.41 -17.28
C TYR A 152 10.14 30.38 -17.45
N LYS A 153 9.58 31.03 -18.46
CA LYS A 153 8.14 30.92 -18.78
C LYS A 153 7.77 29.51 -19.24
N LYS A 154 8.65 28.85 -19.98
CA LYS A 154 8.46 27.45 -20.38
C LYS A 154 8.46 26.53 -19.16
N ASP A 155 9.44 26.70 -18.24
CA ASP A 155 9.52 25.92 -17.01
C ASP A 155 8.27 26.11 -16.12
N ILE A 156 7.75 27.34 -16.00
CA ILE A 156 6.49 27.63 -15.27
C ILE A 156 5.34 26.86 -15.89
N LYS A 157 5.19 26.88 -17.22
CA LYS A 157 4.13 26.17 -17.93
C LYS A 157 4.21 24.66 -17.73
N ASP A 158 5.42 24.10 -17.69
CA ASP A 158 5.63 22.68 -17.41
C ASP A 158 5.27 22.32 -15.97
N TYR A 159 5.58 23.16 -14.98
CA TYR A 159 5.14 22.95 -13.60
C TYR A 159 3.61 23.07 -13.43
N GLU A 160 2.97 24.01 -14.10
CA GLU A 160 1.51 24.15 -14.11
C GLU A 160 0.85 22.91 -14.71
N ARG A 161 1.37 22.41 -15.84
CA ARG A 161 0.92 21.17 -16.45
C ARG A 161 1.05 19.98 -15.51
N LEU A 162 2.18 19.83 -14.82
CA LEU A 162 2.39 18.76 -13.84
C LEU A 162 1.42 18.85 -12.65
N ILE A 163 1.05 20.06 -12.23
CA ILE A 163 0.03 20.29 -11.19
C ILE A 163 -1.35 19.83 -11.70
N GLU A 164 -1.69 20.11 -12.95
CA GLU A 164 -2.98 19.74 -13.56
C GLU A 164 -3.08 18.25 -13.87
N GLU A 165 -2.05 17.64 -14.45
CA GLU A 165 -2.00 16.19 -14.69
C GLU A 165 -2.17 15.38 -13.39
N ARG A 166 -1.59 15.87 -12.29
CA ARG A 166 -1.77 15.25 -10.98
C ARG A 166 -3.17 15.48 -10.39
N LYS A 167 -3.85 16.58 -10.69
CA LYS A 167 -5.24 16.77 -10.31
C LYS A 167 -6.14 15.75 -11.03
N GLY A 168 -5.98 15.56 -12.34
CA GLY A 168 -6.76 14.62 -13.13
C GLY A 168 -6.57 13.17 -12.71
N LYS A 169 -5.33 12.79 -12.32
CA LYS A 169 -5.02 11.41 -11.87
C LYS A 169 -5.70 11.00 -10.56
N TYR A 170 -6.21 11.94 -9.75
CA TYR A 170 -6.90 11.70 -8.48
C TYR A 170 -8.37 12.14 -8.50
N SER A 171 -8.88 12.58 -9.65
CA SER A 171 -10.27 13.08 -9.84
C SER A 171 -11.19 12.04 -10.51
N ASP A 172 -10.62 11.00 -11.11
CA ASP A 172 -11.29 9.83 -11.70
C ASP A 172 -11.17 8.59 -10.80
#